data_08e5b5c54cee77c66e6649fb7deeea2c
#
_entry.id   08e5b5c54cee77c66e6649fb7deeea2c
#
_cell.length_a   1.000
_cell.length_b   1.000
_cell.length_c   1.000
_cell.angle_alpha   90.00
_cell.angle_beta   90.00
_cell.angle_gamma   90.00
#
_symmetry.space_group_name_H-M   'P 1'
#
loop_
_entity.id
_entity.type
_entity.pdbx_description
1 polymer ?
#
loop_
_entity_poly.entity_id
_entity_poly.type
_entity_poly.pdbx_seq_one_letter_code
_entity_poly.pdbx_strand_id
1 'polypeptide(L)'
;MLIKTDVLIIGSGAAGLTAALELADKFNVLIISKETLVDSSTWYAQGGIAAVLAKEDTTESHIKDTLIAGDGLCDEKAVRFCIENGKSAIDWLINSGVTFTKNDTTNDFHLTQEGGHSHRRIIHAADATGKEVSDSLAAKVLKNKKIRILENHLAVDLIIEEKKCRGAYVFDKKKEEVLSISAGATVLATGGASKVYLYTSNPDGASGDGIALAWRAGCELSNMEFNQFHPTCLYHPDAKSFLISEALRGEGAKLKNYKGNQFMEAYDSRKELAPRDVVSRSIDAEMKKTGNDNVFLDISHKDSEEIKQAFPTILKKCLEFGFDITK
;
A
#
# COMPACT_ATOMS: atom_id res chain seq x y z
N MET A 1 -23.57 24.23 6.86
CA MET A 1 -24.03 23.35 7.98
C MET A 1 -22.86 23.05 8.91
N LEU A 2 -23.04 23.04 10.24
CA LEU A 2 -21.99 22.72 11.22
C LEU A 2 -22.20 21.30 11.76
N ILE A 3 -21.19 20.45 11.62
CA ILE A 3 -21.14 19.10 12.22
C ILE A 3 -20.14 19.13 13.37
N LYS A 4 -20.44 18.47 14.48
CA LYS A 4 -19.52 18.32 15.62
C LYS A 4 -19.18 16.86 15.85
N THR A 5 -17.91 16.57 16.19
CA THR A 5 -17.40 15.25 16.56
C THR A 5 -16.26 15.40 17.58
N ASP A 6 -15.93 14.33 18.29
CA ASP A 6 -14.75 14.34 19.17
C ASP A 6 -13.48 14.22 18.33
N VAL A 7 -13.46 13.29 17.36
CA VAL A 7 -12.33 13.08 16.44
C VAL A 7 -12.81 13.08 15.00
N LEU A 8 -12.15 13.89 14.17
CA LEU A 8 -12.28 13.86 12.71
C LEU A 8 -11.10 13.08 12.11
N ILE A 9 -11.38 12.08 11.26
CA ILE A 9 -10.37 11.35 10.50
C ILE A 9 -10.57 11.66 9.02
N ILE A 10 -9.54 12.19 8.38
CA ILE A 10 -9.53 12.50 6.95
C ILE A 10 -8.79 11.40 6.19
N GLY A 11 -9.55 10.53 5.53
CA GLY A 11 -9.06 9.38 4.78
C GLY A 11 -9.52 8.03 5.36
N SER A 12 -9.86 7.10 4.47
CA SER A 12 -10.45 5.79 4.77
C SER A 12 -9.55 4.61 4.39
N GLY A 13 -8.25 4.82 4.19
CA GLY A 13 -7.28 3.75 4.05
C GLY A 13 -7.02 3.00 5.36
N ALA A 14 -6.13 2.02 5.37
CA ALA A 14 -5.81 1.20 6.54
C ALA A 14 -5.53 2.05 7.79
N ALA A 15 -4.76 3.13 7.67
CA ALA A 15 -4.44 4.01 8.79
C ALA A 15 -5.68 4.69 9.38
N GLY A 16 -6.57 5.21 8.52
CA GLY A 16 -7.80 5.88 8.96
C GLY A 16 -8.79 4.92 9.61
N LEU A 17 -9.01 3.76 9.02
CA LEU A 17 -9.92 2.73 9.56
C LEU A 17 -9.39 2.16 10.89
N THR A 18 -8.08 1.90 11.00
CA THR A 18 -7.45 1.45 12.25
C THR A 18 -7.59 2.51 13.35
N ALA A 19 -7.25 3.76 13.06
CA ALA A 19 -7.39 4.86 14.02
C ALA A 19 -8.84 5.02 14.49
N ALA A 20 -9.80 4.89 13.59
CA ALA A 20 -11.21 4.98 13.93
C ALA A 20 -11.66 3.87 14.88
N LEU A 21 -11.25 2.63 14.63
CA LEU A 21 -11.58 1.48 15.47
C LEU A 21 -10.97 1.61 16.88
N GLU A 22 -9.71 2.02 16.97
CA GLU A 22 -9.01 2.20 18.25
C GLU A 22 -9.59 3.37 19.07
N LEU A 23 -10.02 4.44 18.42
CA LEU A 23 -10.54 5.63 19.12
C LEU A 23 -12.01 5.51 19.50
N ALA A 24 -12.78 4.68 18.78
CA ALA A 24 -14.23 4.58 18.97
C ALA A 24 -14.65 4.03 20.35
N ASP A 25 -13.78 3.36 21.06
CA ASP A 25 -14.09 2.91 22.43
C ASP A 25 -14.35 4.11 23.37
N LYS A 26 -13.67 5.22 23.17
CA LYS A 26 -13.70 6.40 24.04
C LYS A 26 -14.37 7.63 23.42
N PHE A 27 -14.37 7.74 22.08
CA PHE A 27 -14.76 8.95 21.37
C PHE A 27 -15.78 8.67 20.27
N ASN A 28 -16.56 9.70 19.92
CA ASN A 28 -17.34 9.73 18.69
C ASN A 28 -16.43 10.12 17.54
N VAL A 29 -16.32 9.26 16.55
CA VAL A 29 -15.40 9.42 15.42
C VAL A 29 -16.19 9.72 14.16
N LEU A 30 -15.73 10.70 13.40
CA LEU A 30 -16.21 10.98 12.06
C LEU A 30 -15.10 10.73 11.06
N ILE A 31 -15.32 9.77 10.14
CA ILE A 31 -14.45 9.55 8.99
C ILE A 31 -15.01 10.31 7.80
N ILE A 32 -14.17 11.02 7.07
CA ILE A 32 -14.50 11.53 5.74
C ILE A 32 -13.64 10.83 4.69
N SER A 33 -14.26 10.42 3.60
CA SER A 33 -13.61 9.81 2.45
C SER A 33 -13.92 10.61 1.20
N LYS A 34 -12.89 10.91 0.41
CA LYS A 34 -12.99 11.66 -0.84
C LYS A 34 -13.81 10.90 -1.89
N GLU A 35 -13.72 9.58 -1.90
CA GLU A 35 -14.48 8.65 -2.71
C GLU A 35 -15.31 7.71 -1.82
N THR A 36 -15.58 6.49 -2.25
CA THR A 36 -16.18 5.47 -1.39
C THR A 36 -15.24 5.02 -0.27
N LEU A 37 -15.77 4.39 0.76
CA LEU A 37 -15.01 3.99 1.96
C LEU A 37 -13.82 3.09 1.63
N VAL A 38 -13.96 2.21 0.65
CA VAL A 38 -12.94 1.23 0.26
C VAL A 38 -12.04 1.68 -0.89
N ASP A 39 -12.37 2.79 -1.57
CA ASP A 39 -11.55 3.29 -2.67
C ASP A 39 -10.29 3.99 -2.16
N SER A 40 -9.28 3.20 -1.90
CA SER A 40 -8.02 3.65 -1.31
C SER A 40 -6.83 2.88 -1.86
N SER A 41 -5.62 3.44 -1.76
CA SER A 41 -4.39 2.72 -2.11
C SER A 41 -4.23 1.41 -1.34
N THR A 42 -4.80 1.31 -0.14
CA THR A 42 -4.83 0.06 0.63
C THR A 42 -5.59 -1.03 -0.12
N TRP A 43 -6.77 -0.74 -0.63
CA TRP A 43 -7.61 -1.72 -1.33
C TRP A 43 -6.94 -2.30 -2.58
N TYR A 44 -6.16 -1.47 -3.30
CA TYR A 44 -5.44 -1.89 -4.50
C TYR A 44 -4.09 -2.54 -4.22
N ALA A 45 -3.63 -2.60 -2.97
CA ALA A 45 -2.36 -3.21 -2.62
C ALA A 45 -2.42 -4.74 -2.77
N GLN A 46 -1.55 -5.29 -3.62
CA GLN A 46 -1.49 -6.72 -3.95
C GLN A 46 -0.52 -7.49 -3.04
N GLY A 47 0.62 -6.87 -2.69
CA GLY A 47 1.64 -7.46 -1.85
C GLY A 47 1.18 -7.70 -0.41
N GLY A 48 2.00 -8.40 0.36
CA GLY A 48 1.70 -8.70 1.76
C GLY A 48 2.27 -7.68 2.74
N ILE A 49 2.30 -8.06 4.00
CA ILE A 49 2.78 -7.25 5.11
C ILE A 49 4.02 -7.93 5.70
N ALA A 50 5.13 -7.20 5.82
CA ALA A 50 6.36 -7.71 6.42
C ALA A 50 6.24 -7.75 7.95
N ALA A 51 6.41 -8.94 8.55
CA ALA A 51 6.46 -9.12 9.99
C ALA A 51 7.31 -10.35 10.36
N VAL A 52 7.99 -10.30 11.51
CA VAL A 52 8.76 -11.43 12.02
C VAL A 52 7.80 -12.43 12.66
N LEU A 53 7.45 -13.48 11.92
CA LEU A 53 6.48 -14.51 12.30
C LEU A 53 7.09 -15.92 12.31
N ALA A 54 8.09 -16.16 11.46
CA ALA A 54 8.79 -17.44 11.37
C ALA A 54 9.84 -17.59 12.48
N LYS A 55 10.10 -18.83 12.89
CA LYS A 55 11.11 -19.15 13.95
C LYS A 55 12.55 -18.87 13.49
N GLU A 56 12.79 -18.95 12.19
CA GLU A 56 14.10 -18.79 11.56
C GLU A 56 14.45 -17.32 11.32
N ASP A 57 13.48 -16.41 11.50
CA ASP A 57 13.65 -14.97 11.30
C ASP A 57 13.79 -14.24 12.64
N THR A 58 14.43 -13.08 12.62
CA THR A 58 14.64 -12.26 13.81
C THR A 58 14.33 -10.79 13.56
N THR A 59 13.94 -10.07 14.60
CA THR A 59 13.72 -8.62 14.57
C THR A 59 14.96 -7.88 14.06
N GLU A 60 16.15 -8.27 14.53
CA GLU A 60 17.42 -7.65 14.12
C GLU A 60 17.72 -7.89 12.63
N SER A 61 17.39 -9.07 12.09
CA SER A 61 17.52 -9.34 10.65
C SER A 61 16.60 -8.43 9.84
N HIS A 62 15.36 -8.25 10.27
CA HIS A 62 14.40 -7.37 9.58
C HIS A 62 14.81 -5.88 9.67
N ILE A 63 15.31 -5.42 10.84
CA ILE A 63 15.86 -4.07 11.01
C ILE A 63 17.02 -3.85 10.04
N LYS A 64 17.96 -4.79 9.99
CA LYS A 64 19.12 -4.71 9.09
C LYS A 64 18.70 -4.61 7.62
N ASP A 65 17.78 -5.47 7.17
CA ASP A 65 17.27 -5.43 5.80
C ASP A 65 16.62 -4.08 5.48
N THR A 66 15.86 -3.52 6.41
CA THR A 66 15.20 -2.22 6.26
C THR A 66 16.20 -1.07 6.16
N LEU A 67 17.23 -1.06 7.02
CA LEU A 67 18.29 -0.04 6.99
C LEU A 67 19.08 -0.10 5.68
N ILE A 68 19.39 -1.31 5.20
CA ILE A 68 20.05 -1.51 3.89
C ILE A 68 19.19 -0.98 2.75
N ALA A 69 17.89 -1.31 2.74
CA ALA A 69 16.97 -0.84 1.70
C ALA A 69 16.77 0.68 1.73
N GLY A 70 16.85 1.28 2.91
CA GLY A 70 16.72 2.73 3.10
C GLY A 70 17.99 3.53 2.79
N ASP A 71 19.10 2.87 2.45
CA ASP A 71 20.34 3.48 1.95
C ASP A 71 20.87 4.66 2.79
N GLY A 72 20.80 4.52 4.13
CA GLY A 72 21.29 5.53 5.09
C GLY A 72 20.31 6.67 5.41
N LEU A 73 19.10 6.66 4.87
CA LEU A 73 18.09 7.70 5.10
C LEU A 73 17.12 7.36 6.25
N CYS A 74 17.17 6.15 6.79
CA CYS A 74 16.27 5.74 7.84
C CYS A 74 16.61 6.37 9.20
N ASP A 75 15.57 6.73 9.97
CA ASP A 75 15.69 6.86 11.41
C ASP A 75 15.61 5.45 12.04
N GLU A 76 16.76 4.98 12.57
CA GLU A 76 16.86 3.63 13.14
C GLU A 76 15.88 3.40 14.29
N LYS A 77 15.58 4.42 15.10
CA LYS A 77 14.64 4.29 16.23
C LYS A 77 13.22 4.05 15.71
N ALA A 78 12.82 4.78 14.65
CA ALA A 78 11.53 4.57 14.01
C ALA A 78 11.44 3.19 13.36
N VAL A 79 12.49 2.73 12.65
CA VAL A 79 12.57 1.40 12.07
C VAL A 79 12.41 0.33 13.15
N ARG A 80 13.18 0.42 14.21
CA ARG A 80 13.13 -0.53 15.34
C ARG A 80 11.74 -0.58 15.97
N PHE A 81 11.15 0.58 16.26
CA PHE A 81 9.80 0.67 16.82
C PHE A 81 8.77 -0.02 15.93
N CYS A 82 8.79 0.24 14.63
CA CYS A 82 7.83 -0.37 13.69
C CYS A 82 8.00 -1.89 13.63
N ILE A 83 9.23 -2.39 13.54
CA ILE A 83 9.49 -3.82 13.37
C ILE A 83 9.20 -4.61 14.65
N GLU A 84 9.59 -4.09 15.81
CA GLU A 84 9.30 -4.71 17.10
C GLU A 84 7.78 -4.85 17.38
N ASN A 85 6.99 -3.90 16.87
CA ASN A 85 5.53 -3.95 16.99
C ASN A 85 4.82 -4.67 15.84
N GLY A 86 5.55 -5.15 14.82
CA GLY A 86 4.99 -5.76 13.62
C GLY A 86 4.09 -6.97 13.92
N LYS A 87 4.55 -7.89 14.78
CA LYS A 87 3.76 -9.07 15.16
C LYS A 87 2.44 -8.68 15.83
N SER A 88 2.46 -7.75 16.79
CA SER A 88 1.25 -7.31 17.48
C SER A 88 0.26 -6.62 16.54
N ALA A 89 0.75 -5.89 15.53
CA ALA A 89 -0.09 -5.31 14.50
C ALA A 89 -0.78 -6.38 13.63
N ILE A 90 -0.08 -7.46 13.27
CA ILE A 90 -0.67 -8.60 12.55
C ILE A 90 -1.73 -9.30 13.43
N ASP A 91 -1.42 -9.57 14.69
CA ASP A 91 -2.37 -10.17 15.63
C ASP A 91 -3.64 -9.30 15.77
N TRP A 92 -3.49 -7.97 15.80
CA TRP A 92 -4.61 -7.03 15.81
C TRP A 92 -5.46 -7.10 14.53
N LEU A 93 -4.84 -7.20 13.35
CA LEU A 93 -5.56 -7.36 12.08
C LEU A 93 -6.36 -8.67 12.06
N ILE A 94 -5.78 -9.78 12.51
CA ILE A 94 -6.45 -11.08 12.63
C ILE A 94 -7.66 -10.97 13.57
N ASN A 95 -7.48 -10.37 14.74
CA ASN A 95 -8.57 -10.12 15.70
C ASN A 95 -9.62 -9.13 15.16
N SER A 96 -9.27 -8.35 14.14
CA SER A 96 -10.19 -7.47 13.44
C SER A 96 -10.91 -8.13 12.26
N GLY A 97 -10.65 -9.44 12.03
CA GLY A 97 -11.36 -10.25 11.04
C GLY A 97 -10.60 -10.46 9.73
N VAL A 98 -9.37 -9.96 9.62
CA VAL A 98 -8.52 -10.19 8.42
C VAL A 98 -8.09 -11.65 8.36
N THR A 99 -8.29 -12.27 7.21
CA THR A 99 -7.92 -13.67 6.96
C THR A 99 -6.68 -13.73 6.07
N PHE A 100 -5.62 -14.34 6.57
CA PHE A 100 -4.38 -14.55 5.81
C PHE A 100 -4.27 -15.98 5.30
N THR A 101 -3.55 -16.15 4.19
CA THR A 101 -3.28 -17.46 3.58
C THR A 101 -2.48 -18.34 4.52
N LYS A 102 -2.87 -19.60 4.62
CA LYS A 102 -2.22 -20.62 5.43
C LYS A 102 -1.69 -21.75 4.56
N ASN A 103 -0.69 -22.46 5.06
CA ASN A 103 -0.23 -23.69 4.46
C ASN A 103 -1.27 -24.80 4.68
N ASP A 104 -1.60 -25.54 3.63
CA ASP A 104 -2.61 -26.61 3.67
C ASP A 104 -2.23 -27.77 4.60
N THR A 105 -0.93 -28.00 4.79
CA THR A 105 -0.42 -29.15 5.56
C THR A 105 -0.19 -28.84 7.04
N THR A 106 0.34 -27.63 7.36
CA THR A 106 0.74 -27.28 8.74
C THR A 106 -0.25 -26.35 9.43
N ASN A 107 -1.16 -25.73 8.69
CA ASN A 107 -2.06 -24.66 9.14
C ASN A 107 -1.35 -23.39 9.66
N ASP A 108 -0.02 -23.31 9.53
CA ASP A 108 0.75 -22.10 9.79
C ASP A 108 0.51 -21.07 8.67
N PHE A 109 0.83 -19.80 8.92
CA PHE A 109 0.75 -18.79 7.87
C PHE A 109 1.73 -19.09 6.74
N HIS A 110 1.25 -19.01 5.50
CA HIS A 110 2.12 -19.04 4.34
C HIS A 110 2.83 -17.69 4.23
N LEU A 111 4.17 -17.73 4.25
CA LEU A 111 5.00 -16.53 4.15
C LEU A 111 5.74 -16.52 2.83
N THR A 112 5.71 -15.38 2.14
CA THR A 112 6.48 -15.16 0.90
C THR A 112 7.72 -14.30 1.18
N GLN A 113 8.58 -14.19 0.18
CA GLN A 113 9.74 -13.30 0.20
C GLN A 113 9.56 -12.24 -0.88
N GLU A 114 9.86 -11.00 -0.54
CA GLU A 114 9.91 -9.88 -1.48
C GLU A 114 11.32 -9.28 -1.53
N GLY A 115 11.55 -8.38 -2.49
CA GLY A 115 12.86 -7.75 -2.69
C GLY A 115 13.34 -6.99 -1.45
N GLY A 116 14.65 -7.06 -1.20
CA GLY A 116 15.28 -6.45 -0.03
C GLY A 116 15.16 -7.26 1.27
N HIS A 117 14.35 -8.31 1.32
CA HIS A 117 14.21 -9.17 2.50
C HIS A 117 15.12 -10.41 2.44
N SER A 118 15.84 -10.68 3.52
CA SER A 118 16.70 -11.86 3.66
C SER A 118 15.94 -13.14 4.04
N HIS A 119 14.70 -13.01 4.54
CA HIS A 119 13.85 -14.12 4.99
C HIS A 119 12.45 -14.03 4.39
N ARG A 120 11.76 -15.18 4.35
CA ARG A 120 10.31 -15.23 4.05
C ARG A 120 9.55 -14.69 5.25
N ARG A 121 9.10 -13.44 5.20
CA ARG A 121 8.41 -12.76 6.32
C ARG A 121 7.17 -12.01 5.88
N ILE A 122 6.76 -12.16 4.64
CA ILE A 122 5.62 -11.45 4.08
C ILE A 122 4.38 -12.30 4.26
N ILE A 123 3.53 -11.90 5.22
CA ILE A 123 2.20 -12.50 5.38
C ILE A 123 1.23 -11.89 4.36
N HIS A 124 0.37 -12.71 3.75
CA HIS A 124 -0.46 -12.27 2.63
C HIS A 124 -1.83 -12.97 2.60
N ALA A 125 -2.76 -12.40 1.84
CA ALA A 125 -4.04 -13.00 1.48
C ALA A 125 -4.08 -13.18 -0.05
N ALA A 126 -3.65 -14.34 -0.54
CA ALA A 126 -3.36 -14.61 -1.95
C ALA A 126 -2.54 -13.45 -2.58
N ASP A 127 -3.02 -12.86 -3.68
CA ASP A 127 -2.41 -11.70 -4.35
C ASP A 127 -3.27 -10.41 -4.19
N ALA A 128 -4.06 -10.32 -3.11
CA ALA A 128 -4.99 -9.22 -2.86
C ALA A 128 -5.07 -8.85 -1.36
N THR A 129 -3.92 -8.81 -0.67
CA THR A 129 -3.84 -8.58 0.78
C THR A 129 -4.47 -7.27 1.20
N GLY A 130 -4.23 -6.20 0.45
CA GLY A 130 -4.80 -4.88 0.77
C GLY A 130 -6.32 -4.85 0.67
N LYS A 131 -6.90 -5.58 -0.28
CA LYS A 131 -8.36 -5.73 -0.40
C LYS A 131 -8.93 -6.43 0.83
N GLU A 132 -8.36 -7.56 1.25
CA GLU A 132 -8.79 -8.31 2.44
C GLU A 132 -8.72 -7.43 3.70
N VAL A 133 -7.63 -6.71 3.91
CA VAL A 133 -7.46 -5.77 5.03
C VAL A 133 -8.52 -4.67 4.98
N SER A 134 -8.69 -4.02 3.83
CA SER A 134 -9.61 -2.90 3.67
C SER A 134 -11.07 -3.32 3.89
N ASP A 135 -11.49 -4.44 3.28
CA ASP A 135 -12.86 -4.94 3.38
C ASP A 135 -13.19 -5.38 4.83
N SER A 136 -12.27 -6.07 5.50
CA SER A 136 -12.45 -6.51 6.90
C SER A 136 -12.55 -5.33 7.86
N LEU A 137 -11.65 -4.34 7.75
CA LEU A 137 -11.68 -3.15 8.60
C LEU A 137 -12.93 -2.29 8.32
N ALA A 138 -13.29 -2.10 7.06
CA ALA A 138 -14.49 -1.36 6.66
C ALA A 138 -15.76 -2.03 7.23
N ALA A 139 -15.88 -3.36 7.13
CA ALA A 139 -17.00 -4.10 7.69
C ALA A 139 -17.12 -3.92 9.22
N LYS A 140 -16.00 -3.85 9.93
CA LYS A 140 -15.96 -3.61 11.37
C LYS A 140 -16.34 -2.17 11.72
N VAL A 141 -15.83 -1.19 10.97
CA VAL A 141 -16.15 0.24 11.11
C VAL A 141 -17.66 0.48 10.89
N LEU A 142 -18.24 -0.09 9.84
CA LEU A 142 -19.67 0.06 9.52
C LEU A 142 -20.60 -0.50 10.61
N LYS A 143 -20.14 -1.45 11.41
CA LYS A 143 -20.92 -2.03 12.53
C LYS A 143 -20.80 -1.18 13.82
N ASN A 144 -19.84 -0.26 13.90
CA ASN A 144 -19.59 0.50 15.12
C ASN A 144 -20.44 1.77 15.16
N LYS A 145 -21.39 1.85 16.12
CA LYS A 145 -22.33 2.97 16.26
C LYS A 145 -21.68 4.31 16.64
N LYS A 146 -20.44 4.31 17.16
CA LYS A 146 -19.69 5.52 17.50
C LYS A 146 -18.89 6.07 16.31
N ILE A 147 -18.85 5.34 15.19
CA ILE A 147 -18.16 5.78 13.97
C ILE A 147 -19.20 6.21 12.94
N ARG A 148 -19.17 7.47 12.56
CA ARG A 148 -19.94 8.02 11.44
C ARG A 148 -19.02 8.15 10.23
N ILE A 149 -19.56 7.89 9.03
CA ILE A 149 -18.80 7.98 7.77
C ILE A 149 -19.51 8.94 6.82
N LEU A 150 -18.74 9.79 6.17
CA LEU A 150 -19.15 10.63 5.07
C LEU A 150 -18.31 10.31 3.85
N GLU A 151 -18.87 9.54 2.92
CA GLU A 151 -18.30 9.24 1.61
C GLU A 151 -18.55 10.36 0.62
N ASN A 152 -17.68 10.50 -0.39
CA ASN A 152 -17.74 11.57 -1.40
C ASN A 152 -17.62 12.97 -0.78
N HIS A 153 -16.81 13.08 0.27
CA HIS A 153 -16.54 14.31 1.00
C HIS A 153 -15.04 14.64 0.95
N LEU A 154 -14.71 15.75 0.31
CA LEU A 154 -13.35 16.24 0.14
C LEU A 154 -13.00 17.27 1.23
N ALA A 155 -11.95 17.01 2.01
CA ALA A 155 -11.41 18.06 2.90
C ALA A 155 -10.77 19.16 2.03
N VAL A 156 -11.29 20.36 2.16
CA VAL A 156 -10.84 21.55 1.40
C VAL A 156 -9.72 22.25 2.14
N ASP A 157 -9.93 22.50 3.45
CA ASP A 157 -8.92 23.12 4.31
C ASP A 157 -9.14 22.76 5.79
N LEU A 158 -8.09 22.92 6.61
CA LEU A 158 -8.17 22.74 8.04
C LEU A 158 -8.62 24.08 8.69
N ILE A 159 -9.43 23.99 9.75
CA ILE A 159 -9.82 25.14 10.54
C ILE A 159 -8.74 25.32 11.63
N ILE A 160 -7.97 26.39 11.51
CA ILE A 160 -6.90 26.72 12.46
C ILE A 160 -7.29 27.95 13.26
N GLU A 161 -7.36 27.78 14.57
CA GLU A 161 -7.62 28.88 15.54
C GLU A 161 -6.54 28.85 16.62
N GLU A 162 -5.88 29.98 16.88
CA GLU A 162 -4.80 30.07 17.87
C GLU A 162 -3.73 28.96 17.77
N LYS A 163 -3.30 28.64 16.54
CA LYS A 163 -2.34 27.56 16.23
C LYS A 163 -2.83 26.15 16.60
N LYS A 164 -4.13 25.95 16.77
CA LYS A 164 -4.74 24.64 17.02
C LYS A 164 -5.70 24.30 15.90
N CYS A 165 -5.62 23.04 15.45
CA CYS A 165 -6.60 22.51 14.50
C CYS A 165 -7.92 22.27 15.24
N ARG A 166 -9.01 22.86 14.74
CA ARG A 166 -10.38 22.77 15.27
C ARG A 166 -11.33 21.97 14.40
N GLY A 167 -10.80 21.37 13.33
CA GLY A 167 -11.60 20.62 12.37
C GLY A 167 -11.24 20.95 10.93
N ALA A 168 -12.20 20.85 10.04
CA ALA A 168 -11.97 21.08 8.61
C ALA A 168 -13.21 21.66 7.90
N TYR A 169 -12.96 22.39 6.81
CA TYR A 169 -13.95 22.67 5.78
C TYR A 169 -13.97 21.49 4.80
N VAL A 170 -15.15 20.99 4.51
CA VAL A 170 -15.34 19.77 3.74
C VAL A 170 -16.38 19.99 2.65
N PHE A 171 -16.04 19.68 1.41
CA PHE A 171 -16.94 19.77 0.27
C PHE A 171 -17.69 18.44 0.09
N ASP A 172 -19.02 18.50 0.18
CA ASP A 172 -19.92 17.40 -0.20
C ASP A 172 -20.06 17.39 -1.71
N LYS A 173 -19.45 16.41 -2.38
CA LYS A 173 -19.44 16.29 -3.85
C LYS A 173 -20.82 16.00 -4.43
N LYS A 174 -21.78 15.47 -3.64
CA LYS A 174 -23.13 15.15 -4.11
C LYS A 174 -24.09 16.33 -4.03
N LYS A 175 -23.92 17.16 -2.98
CA LYS A 175 -24.79 18.34 -2.78
C LYS A 175 -24.16 19.61 -3.29
N GLU A 176 -22.88 19.58 -3.66
CA GLU A 176 -22.09 20.73 -4.10
C GLU A 176 -22.07 21.87 -3.06
N GLU A 177 -22.03 21.50 -1.77
CA GLU A 177 -21.98 22.44 -0.66
C GLU A 177 -20.75 22.24 0.23
N VAL A 178 -20.31 23.31 0.89
CA VAL A 178 -19.23 23.24 1.88
C VAL A 178 -19.81 23.11 3.29
N LEU A 179 -19.34 22.11 4.01
CA LEU A 179 -19.66 21.86 5.41
C LEU A 179 -18.51 22.33 6.30
N SER A 180 -18.83 22.83 7.48
CA SER A 180 -17.85 23.05 8.55
C SER A 180 -17.95 21.90 9.55
N ILE A 181 -16.83 21.18 9.76
CA ILE A 181 -16.75 20.13 10.77
C ILE A 181 -15.86 20.62 11.90
N SER A 182 -16.44 20.75 13.10
CA SER A 182 -15.72 21.07 14.31
C SER A 182 -15.33 19.78 15.04
N ALA A 183 -14.06 19.65 15.40
CA ALA A 183 -13.52 18.45 16.05
C ALA A 183 -12.54 18.81 17.18
N GLY A 184 -12.55 18.01 18.24
CA GLY A 184 -11.55 18.11 19.32
C GLY A 184 -10.14 17.74 18.87
N ALA A 185 -10.04 16.76 17.96
CA ALA A 185 -8.80 16.35 17.30
C ALA A 185 -9.06 16.01 15.83
N THR A 186 -8.06 16.23 14.97
CA THR A 186 -8.12 15.88 13.55
C THR A 186 -6.92 14.99 13.20
N VAL A 187 -7.20 13.85 12.58
CA VAL A 187 -6.20 12.89 12.09
C VAL A 187 -6.13 12.98 10.57
N LEU A 188 -4.97 13.27 10.01
CA LEU A 188 -4.69 13.18 8.58
C LEU A 188 -4.22 11.76 8.25
N ALA A 189 -5.07 10.98 7.58
CA ALA A 189 -4.80 9.62 7.10
C ALA A 189 -4.99 9.54 5.58
N THR A 190 -4.57 10.58 4.87
CA THR A 190 -4.94 10.92 3.48
C THR A 190 -4.10 10.20 2.41
N GLY A 191 -3.13 9.35 2.82
CA GLY A 191 -2.23 8.68 1.89
C GLY A 191 -1.22 9.62 1.25
N GLY A 192 -0.72 9.23 0.08
CA GLY A 192 0.36 9.92 -0.63
C GLY A 192 -0.09 10.78 -1.81
N ALA A 193 0.89 11.14 -2.66
CA ALA A 193 0.74 12.07 -3.78
C ALA A 193 1.15 11.47 -5.14
N SER A 194 1.09 10.15 -5.31
CA SER A 194 1.61 9.49 -6.52
C SER A 194 0.90 9.91 -7.81
N LYS A 195 -0.28 10.55 -7.73
CA LYS A 195 -1.01 11.10 -8.87
C LYS A 195 -0.36 12.37 -9.48
N VAL A 196 0.72 12.88 -8.92
CA VAL A 196 1.56 13.91 -9.56
C VAL A 196 2.24 13.38 -10.83
N TYR A 197 2.36 12.05 -10.98
CA TYR A 197 2.88 11.41 -12.18
C TYR A 197 1.73 11.00 -13.12
N LEU A 198 1.98 11.12 -14.43
CA LEU A 198 1.01 10.76 -15.46
C LEU A 198 0.60 9.28 -15.37
N TYR A 199 1.59 8.41 -15.16
CA TYR A 199 1.40 6.98 -14.98
C TYR A 199 1.65 6.60 -13.52
N THR A 200 0.67 5.97 -12.90
CA THR A 200 0.74 5.54 -11.50
C THR A 200 -0.14 4.33 -11.26
N SER A 201 0.30 3.42 -10.41
CA SER A 201 -0.49 2.28 -9.93
C SER A 201 -1.47 2.64 -8.79
N ASN A 202 -1.39 3.87 -8.27
CA ASN A 202 -2.30 4.34 -7.22
C ASN A 202 -3.65 4.79 -7.81
N PRO A 203 -4.74 4.75 -7.03
CA PRO A 203 -6.04 5.26 -7.44
C PRO A 203 -6.00 6.79 -7.67
N ASP A 204 -6.98 7.30 -8.41
CA ASP A 204 -7.08 8.72 -8.76
C ASP A 204 -7.18 9.64 -7.55
N GLY A 205 -7.62 9.11 -6.41
CA GLY A 205 -7.68 9.81 -5.13
C GLY A 205 -6.33 10.16 -4.50
N ALA A 206 -5.21 9.55 -4.95
CA ALA A 206 -3.87 9.75 -4.35
C ALA A 206 -3.19 11.05 -4.85
N SER A 207 -3.83 12.21 -4.64
CA SER A 207 -3.46 13.51 -5.18
C SER A 207 -2.68 14.42 -4.20
N GLY A 208 -2.36 13.94 -2.98
CA GLY A 208 -1.56 14.70 -2.02
C GLY A 208 -2.33 15.78 -1.24
N ASP A 209 -3.66 15.68 -1.20
CA ASP A 209 -4.50 16.68 -0.54
C ASP A 209 -4.11 16.92 0.92
N GLY A 210 -3.83 15.85 1.68
CA GLY A 210 -3.45 15.97 3.09
C GLY A 210 -2.10 16.66 3.29
N ILE A 211 -1.17 16.49 2.36
CA ILE A 211 0.12 17.20 2.36
C ILE A 211 -0.16 18.71 2.19
N ALA A 212 -1.00 19.07 1.22
CA ALA A 212 -1.37 20.47 0.97
C ALA A 212 -2.13 21.08 2.16
N LEU A 213 -3.05 20.33 2.79
CA LEU A 213 -3.76 20.74 4.01
C LEU A 213 -2.79 21.02 5.17
N ALA A 214 -1.84 20.10 5.39
CA ALA A 214 -0.84 20.23 6.44
C ALA A 214 0.08 21.45 6.19
N TRP A 215 0.53 21.65 4.96
CA TRP A 215 1.33 22.82 4.57
C TRP A 215 0.60 24.13 4.85
N ARG A 216 -0.65 24.26 4.39
CA ARG A 216 -1.44 25.48 4.62
C ARG A 216 -1.72 25.73 6.12
N ALA A 217 -1.79 24.66 6.91
CA ALA A 217 -1.94 24.73 8.35
C ALA A 217 -0.63 25.09 9.09
N GLY A 218 0.50 25.23 8.40
CA GLY A 218 1.80 25.57 8.96
C GLY A 218 2.62 24.40 9.49
N CYS A 219 2.29 23.17 9.11
CA CYS A 219 3.13 22.01 9.43
C CYS A 219 4.41 21.98 8.59
N GLU A 220 5.49 21.49 9.18
CA GLU A 220 6.70 21.18 8.43
C GLU A 220 6.46 19.96 7.54
N LEU A 221 6.98 20.01 6.31
CA LEU A 221 6.97 18.89 5.35
C LEU A 221 8.42 18.46 5.08
N SER A 222 8.64 17.16 5.02
CA SER A 222 9.95 16.59 4.73
C SER A 222 9.86 15.46 3.69
N ASN A 223 10.98 15.16 3.05
CA ASN A 223 11.13 14.05 2.11
C ASN A 223 10.16 14.14 0.91
N MET A 224 9.81 15.36 0.47
CA MET A 224 8.86 15.58 -0.61
C MET A 224 9.41 15.14 -1.99
N GLU A 225 10.71 14.99 -2.11
CA GLU A 225 11.41 14.46 -3.29
C GLU A 225 11.24 12.96 -3.48
N PHE A 226 10.86 12.22 -2.42
CA PHE A 226 10.73 10.77 -2.49
C PHE A 226 9.36 10.32 -2.95
N ASN A 227 9.33 9.62 -4.06
CA ASN A 227 8.19 8.84 -4.52
C ASN A 227 8.69 7.48 -4.99
N GLN A 228 8.12 6.39 -4.47
CA GLN A 228 8.57 5.06 -4.87
C GLN A 228 7.96 4.67 -6.21
N PHE A 229 8.82 4.34 -7.18
CA PHE A 229 8.40 3.74 -8.45
C PHE A 229 8.34 2.22 -8.30
N HIS A 230 7.17 1.63 -8.54
CA HIS A 230 7.07 0.19 -8.59
C HIS A 230 7.66 -0.31 -9.92
N PRO A 231 8.59 -1.29 -9.90
CA PRO A 231 9.33 -1.67 -11.09
C PRO A 231 8.48 -2.36 -12.16
N THR A 232 7.36 -2.99 -11.78
CA THR A 232 6.57 -3.83 -12.69
C THR A 232 5.10 -3.42 -12.70
N CYS A 233 4.69 -2.73 -13.77
CA CYS A 233 3.30 -2.50 -14.15
C CYS A 233 3.03 -3.11 -15.51
N LEU A 234 1.82 -3.61 -15.75
CA LEU A 234 1.44 -4.20 -17.02
C LEU A 234 1.49 -3.13 -18.13
N TYR A 235 2.35 -3.35 -19.12
CA TYR A 235 2.49 -2.48 -20.28
C TYR A 235 1.40 -2.79 -21.31
N HIS A 236 0.27 -2.07 -21.17
CA HIS A 236 -0.86 -2.14 -22.10
C HIS A 236 -1.64 -0.84 -22.03
N PRO A 237 -2.09 -0.25 -23.17
CA PRO A 237 -2.75 1.05 -23.18
C PRO A 237 -4.01 1.12 -22.30
N ASP A 238 -4.77 0.05 -22.21
CA ASP A 238 -6.01 -0.01 -21.43
C ASP A 238 -5.84 -0.53 -20.01
N ALA A 239 -4.64 -0.97 -19.62
CA ALA A 239 -4.40 -1.54 -18.29
C ALA A 239 -4.30 -0.51 -17.17
N LYS A 240 -4.27 0.80 -17.47
CA LYS A 240 -4.15 1.91 -16.48
C LYS A 240 -3.05 1.67 -15.45
N SER A 241 -1.87 1.24 -15.89
CA SER A 241 -0.73 0.91 -15.02
C SER A 241 -1.06 -0.16 -13.95
N PHE A 242 -1.80 -1.20 -14.36
CA PHE A 242 -2.11 -2.32 -13.47
C PHE A 242 -0.84 -2.90 -12.85
N LEU A 243 -0.82 -2.97 -11.52
CA LEU A 243 0.33 -3.45 -10.77
C LEU A 243 0.54 -4.96 -10.98
N ILE A 244 1.75 -5.34 -11.36
CA ILE A 244 2.20 -6.74 -11.32
C ILE A 244 3.02 -6.91 -10.04
N SER A 245 2.45 -7.59 -9.06
CA SER A 245 3.00 -7.71 -7.70
C SER A 245 4.46 -8.15 -7.66
N GLU A 246 5.18 -7.61 -6.69
CA GLU A 246 6.54 -8.03 -6.37
C GLU A 246 6.63 -9.51 -5.99
N ALA A 247 5.55 -10.08 -5.47
CA ALA A 247 5.47 -11.48 -5.10
C ALA A 247 5.81 -12.42 -6.28
N LEU A 248 5.53 -12.03 -7.56
CA LEU A 248 5.97 -12.82 -8.71
C LEU A 248 7.51 -12.95 -8.75
N ARG A 249 8.23 -11.84 -8.49
CA ARG A 249 9.70 -11.87 -8.42
C ARG A 249 10.18 -12.68 -7.22
N GLY A 250 9.47 -12.57 -6.09
CA GLY A 250 9.70 -13.36 -4.89
C GLY A 250 9.56 -14.86 -5.12
N GLU A 251 8.58 -15.27 -5.93
CA GLU A 251 8.37 -16.68 -6.32
C GLU A 251 9.22 -17.09 -7.53
N GLY A 252 10.12 -16.25 -7.99
CA GLY A 252 11.18 -16.62 -8.92
C GLY A 252 11.01 -16.13 -10.36
N ALA A 253 10.02 -15.26 -10.64
CA ALA A 253 9.89 -14.65 -11.97
C ALA A 253 11.16 -13.91 -12.38
N LYS A 254 11.50 -13.98 -13.69
CA LYS A 254 12.74 -13.45 -14.28
C LYS A 254 12.46 -12.26 -15.17
N LEU A 255 13.24 -11.20 -15.01
CA LEU A 255 13.23 -10.04 -15.89
C LEU A 255 14.06 -10.33 -17.13
N LYS A 256 13.44 -10.27 -18.30
CA LYS A 256 14.04 -10.54 -19.61
C LYS A 256 13.90 -9.34 -20.54
N ASN A 257 14.92 -9.06 -21.31
CA ASN A 257 14.84 -8.08 -22.40
C ASN A 257 14.22 -8.70 -23.66
N TYR A 258 14.05 -7.91 -24.72
CA TYR A 258 13.48 -8.35 -26.00
C TYR A 258 14.27 -9.47 -26.73
N LYS A 259 15.53 -9.68 -26.34
CA LYS A 259 16.34 -10.79 -26.85
C LYS A 259 16.18 -12.06 -26.01
N GLY A 260 15.30 -12.06 -25.01
CA GLY A 260 15.10 -13.17 -24.08
C GLY A 260 16.17 -13.32 -22.98
N ASN A 261 17.13 -12.37 -22.92
CA ASN A 261 18.22 -12.43 -21.94
C ASN A 261 17.76 -11.91 -20.59
N GLN A 262 18.06 -12.65 -19.52
CA GLN A 262 17.98 -12.15 -18.15
C GLN A 262 19.07 -11.08 -17.95
N PHE A 263 18.73 -9.93 -17.44
CA PHE A 263 19.66 -8.81 -17.35
C PHE A 263 20.00 -8.36 -15.93
N MET A 264 19.18 -8.71 -14.93
CA MET A 264 19.35 -8.21 -13.58
C MET A 264 20.70 -8.53 -12.93
N GLU A 265 21.31 -9.66 -13.24
CA GLU A 265 22.63 -10.04 -12.72
C GLU A 265 23.75 -9.07 -13.07
N ALA A 266 23.62 -8.35 -14.19
CA ALA A 266 24.58 -7.33 -14.59
C ALA A 266 24.46 -6.01 -13.77
N TYR A 267 23.34 -5.83 -13.05
CA TYR A 267 23.06 -4.62 -12.27
C TYR A 267 23.18 -4.85 -10.75
N ASP A 268 22.74 -6.02 -10.24
CA ASP A 268 22.78 -6.33 -8.81
C ASP A 268 22.89 -7.84 -8.57
N SER A 269 23.74 -8.25 -7.64
CA SER A 269 23.96 -9.67 -7.30
C SER A 269 22.72 -10.37 -6.73
N ARG A 270 21.77 -9.60 -6.14
CA ARG A 270 20.48 -10.10 -5.64
C ARG A 270 19.46 -10.32 -6.77
N LYS A 271 19.78 -9.88 -7.99
CA LYS A 271 18.96 -10.04 -9.19
C LYS A 271 17.56 -9.42 -8.98
N GLU A 272 16.50 -10.17 -9.29
CA GLU A 272 15.11 -9.73 -9.15
C GLU A 272 14.67 -9.47 -7.70
N LEU A 273 15.45 -9.94 -6.71
CA LEU A 273 15.22 -9.68 -5.29
C LEU A 273 15.98 -8.46 -4.74
N ALA A 274 16.62 -7.68 -5.61
CA ALA A 274 17.14 -6.38 -5.23
C ALA A 274 15.98 -5.43 -4.81
N PRO A 275 16.24 -4.38 -4.00
CA PRO A 275 15.24 -3.37 -3.65
C PRO A 275 14.57 -2.76 -4.88
N ARG A 276 13.34 -2.30 -4.72
CA ARG A 276 12.49 -1.80 -5.84
C ARG A 276 13.14 -0.70 -6.65
N ASP A 277 13.85 0.22 -6.02
CA ASP A 277 14.55 1.32 -6.67
C ASP A 277 15.68 0.81 -7.58
N VAL A 278 16.43 -0.20 -7.13
CA VAL A 278 17.49 -0.84 -7.93
C VAL A 278 16.87 -1.52 -9.16
N VAL A 279 15.81 -2.30 -8.96
CA VAL A 279 15.12 -2.98 -10.07
C VAL A 279 14.53 -1.98 -11.05
N SER A 280 13.88 -0.91 -10.57
CA SER A 280 13.29 0.14 -11.43
C SER A 280 14.36 0.83 -12.28
N ARG A 281 15.50 1.22 -11.70
CA ARG A 281 16.60 1.82 -12.45
C ARG A 281 17.23 0.85 -13.44
N SER A 282 17.32 -0.43 -13.09
CA SER A 282 17.85 -1.46 -13.99
C SER A 282 16.96 -1.68 -15.20
N ILE A 283 15.64 -1.70 -15.01
CA ILE A 283 14.66 -1.80 -16.10
C ILE A 283 14.75 -0.57 -17.00
N ASP A 284 14.76 0.64 -16.44
CA ASP A 284 14.89 1.89 -17.20
C ASP A 284 16.20 1.92 -18.03
N ALA A 285 17.31 1.52 -17.43
CA ALA A 285 18.59 1.44 -18.10
C ALA A 285 18.58 0.42 -19.26
N GLU A 286 17.96 -0.76 -19.06
CA GLU A 286 17.87 -1.79 -20.09
C GLU A 286 16.94 -1.38 -21.24
N MET A 287 15.82 -0.70 -20.94
CA MET A 287 14.92 -0.13 -21.96
C MET A 287 15.64 0.90 -22.81
N LYS A 288 16.35 1.85 -22.19
CA LYS A 288 17.16 2.86 -22.89
C LYS A 288 18.26 2.22 -23.75
N LYS A 289 18.97 1.24 -23.24
CA LYS A 289 20.04 0.53 -23.95
C LYS A 289 19.51 -0.26 -25.15
N THR A 290 18.32 -0.81 -25.07
CA THR A 290 17.74 -1.65 -26.13
C THR A 290 16.83 -0.88 -27.07
N GLY A 291 16.42 0.34 -26.72
CA GLY A 291 15.48 1.16 -27.49
C GLY A 291 14.05 0.64 -27.45
N ASN A 292 13.68 -0.11 -26.41
CA ASN A 292 12.34 -0.69 -26.24
C ASN A 292 11.60 0.00 -25.09
N ASP A 293 10.27 0.01 -25.15
CA ASP A 293 9.39 0.68 -24.20
C ASP A 293 9.01 -0.19 -23.00
N ASN A 294 9.36 -1.48 -23.01
CA ASN A 294 9.08 -2.41 -21.93
C ASN A 294 10.13 -3.54 -21.85
N VAL A 295 10.04 -4.32 -20.79
CA VAL A 295 10.74 -5.59 -20.58
C VAL A 295 9.70 -6.69 -20.28
N PHE A 296 10.12 -7.94 -20.18
CA PHE A 296 9.25 -9.07 -19.87
C PHE A 296 9.53 -9.56 -18.46
N LEU A 297 8.48 -9.84 -17.69
CA LEU A 297 8.54 -10.57 -16.43
C LEU A 297 8.00 -11.97 -16.66
N ASP A 298 8.88 -12.97 -16.65
CA ASP A 298 8.60 -14.33 -17.03
C ASP A 298 8.60 -15.28 -15.80
N ILE A 299 7.47 -15.94 -15.56
CA ILE A 299 7.29 -16.95 -14.52
C ILE A 299 6.89 -18.32 -15.11
N SER A 300 6.88 -18.47 -16.43
CA SER A 300 6.40 -19.66 -17.13
C SER A 300 7.19 -20.96 -16.86
N HIS A 301 8.32 -20.85 -16.17
CA HIS A 301 9.09 -22.00 -15.71
C HIS A 301 8.50 -22.70 -14.47
N LYS A 302 7.50 -22.09 -13.83
CA LYS A 302 6.76 -22.64 -12.70
C LYS A 302 5.57 -23.48 -13.19
N ASP A 303 5.11 -24.40 -12.33
CA ASP A 303 3.90 -25.16 -12.60
C ASP A 303 2.68 -24.26 -12.76
N SER A 304 1.84 -24.54 -13.76
CA SER A 304 0.69 -23.67 -14.07
C SER A 304 -0.37 -23.66 -12.97
N GLU A 305 -0.55 -24.74 -12.22
CA GLU A 305 -1.50 -24.79 -11.10
C GLU A 305 -0.97 -24.01 -9.90
N GLU A 306 0.35 -24.04 -9.64
CA GLU A 306 0.97 -23.18 -8.63
C GLU A 306 0.74 -21.70 -8.96
N ILE A 307 0.94 -21.30 -10.21
CA ILE A 307 0.72 -19.89 -10.65
C ILE A 307 -0.76 -19.49 -10.47
N LYS A 308 -1.70 -20.35 -10.85
CA LYS A 308 -3.13 -20.09 -10.72
C LYS A 308 -3.56 -19.92 -9.26
N GLN A 309 -3.01 -20.69 -8.36
CA GLN A 309 -3.30 -20.62 -6.92
C GLN A 309 -2.65 -19.40 -6.26
N ALA A 310 -1.40 -19.11 -6.61
CA ALA A 310 -0.64 -18.02 -5.99
C ALA A 310 -1.08 -16.63 -6.50
N PHE A 311 -1.48 -16.50 -7.77
CA PHE A 311 -1.71 -15.21 -8.44
C PHE A 311 -3.05 -15.15 -9.20
N PRO A 312 -4.19 -15.49 -8.58
CA PRO A 312 -5.48 -15.57 -9.28
C PRO A 312 -5.94 -14.21 -9.82
N THR A 313 -5.70 -13.12 -9.09
CA THR A 313 -6.10 -11.77 -9.49
C THR A 313 -5.26 -11.27 -10.66
N ILE A 314 -3.94 -11.48 -10.60
CA ILE A 314 -3.00 -11.08 -11.66
C ILE A 314 -3.27 -11.89 -12.92
N LEU A 315 -3.43 -13.21 -12.81
CA LEU A 315 -3.77 -14.09 -13.95
C LEU A 315 -5.06 -13.63 -14.63
N LYS A 316 -6.12 -13.44 -13.85
CA LYS A 316 -7.40 -12.96 -14.38
C LYS A 316 -7.22 -11.65 -15.15
N LYS A 317 -6.51 -10.70 -14.55
CA LYS A 317 -6.31 -9.38 -15.16
C LYS A 317 -5.45 -9.44 -16.42
N CYS A 318 -4.39 -10.22 -16.42
CA CYS A 318 -3.54 -10.44 -17.60
C CYS A 318 -4.31 -11.09 -18.74
N LEU A 319 -5.14 -12.10 -18.45
CA LEU A 319 -5.99 -12.76 -19.45
C LEU A 319 -6.99 -11.80 -20.10
N GLU A 320 -7.52 -10.81 -19.38
CA GLU A 320 -8.39 -9.76 -19.95
C GLU A 320 -7.70 -8.98 -21.08
N PHE A 321 -6.38 -8.88 -21.05
CA PHE A 321 -5.54 -8.21 -22.04
C PHE A 321 -4.79 -9.17 -22.98
N GLY A 322 -5.14 -10.45 -22.94
CA GLY A 322 -4.57 -11.48 -23.83
C GLY A 322 -3.22 -12.06 -23.38
N PHE A 323 -2.79 -11.79 -22.16
CA PHE A 323 -1.55 -12.36 -21.60
C PHE A 323 -1.85 -13.52 -20.67
N ASP A 324 -1.36 -14.72 -21.03
CA ASP A 324 -1.45 -15.91 -20.19
C ASP A 324 -0.11 -16.12 -19.44
N ILE A 325 -0.07 -15.76 -18.17
CA ILE A 325 1.15 -15.84 -17.34
C ILE A 325 1.55 -17.28 -16.97
N THR A 326 0.76 -18.28 -17.38
CA THR A 326 1.07 -19.70 -17.17
C THR A 326 1.86 -20.33 -18.32
N LYS A 327 2.16 -19.55 -19.39
CA LYS A 327 2.83 -20.00 -20.62
C LYS A 327 4.11 -19.26 -20.90
#